data_404dae371d723de40ed31985cc3fd948
#
_entry.id   404dae371d723de40ed31985cc3fd948
#
_cell.length_a   1.000
_cell.length_b   1.000
_cell.length_c   1.000
_cell.angle_alpha   90.00
_cell.angle_beta   90.00
_cell.angle_gamma   90.00
#
_symmetry.space_group_name_H-M   'P 1'
#
loop_
_entity.id
_entity.type
_entity.pdbx_description
1 polymer ?
#
loop_
_entity_poly.entity_id
_entity_poly.type
_entity_poly.pdbx_seq_one_letter_code
_entity_poly.pdbx_strand_id
1 'polypeptide(L)'
;MSNEIIQAIIISALSSTGLFSFLQFLITRKGALTTAVRAILRDRMLILSEEYLQKNEITLHERDNYTSLYDAYKGVKGNTFVDDLYKEVMELPLKK
;
A
#
# COMPACT_ATOMS: atom_id res chain seq x y z
N MET A 1 16.39 6.71 20.55
CA MET A 1 17.24 5.54 20.84
C MET A 1 18.68 5.98 20.97
N SER A 2 19.38 5.44 21.97
CA SER A 2 20.79 5.75 22.11
C SER A 2 21.61 4.98 21.06
N ASN A 3 22.77 5.53 20.69
CA ASN A 3 23.69 4.86 19.76
C ASN A 3 24.14 3.50 20.29
N GLU A 4 24.19 3.34 21.61
CA GLU A 4 24.60 2.09 22.27
C GLU A 4 23.57 0.98 21.98
N ILE A 5 22.28 1.28 22.01
CA ILE A 5 21.24 0.31 21.72
C ILE A 5 21.32 -0.10 20.25
N ILE A 6 21.54 0.85 19.36
CA ILE A 6 21.66 0.57 17.92
C ILE A 6 22.87 -0.32 17.67
N GLN A 7 24.02 -0.03 18.31
CA GLN A 7 25.22 -0.85 18.18
C GLN A 7 25.00 -2.27 18.70
N ALA A 8 24.30 -2.41 19.83
CA ALA A 8 24.00 -3.73 20.39
C ALA A 8 23.13 -4.56 19.45
N ILE A 9 22.16 -3.93 18.82
CA ILE A 9 21.28 -4.59 17.83
C ILE A 9 22.09 -5.04 16.61
N ILE A 10 22.99 -4.19 16.11
CA ILE A 10 23.83 -4.51 14.96
C ILE A 10 24.78 -5.65 15.29
N ILE A 11 25.40 -5.63 16.46
CA ILE A 11 26.32 -6.68 16.89
C ILE A 11 25.58 -8.01 17.05
N SER A 12 24.38 -8.00 17.63
CA SER A 12 23.57 -9.20 17.76
C SER A 12 23.18 -9.76 16.39
N ALA A 13 22.87 -8.90 15.45
CA ALA A 13 22.48 -9.30 14.08
C ALA A 13 23.67 -9.88 13.31
N LEU A 14 24.91 -9.49 13.65
CA LEU A 14 26.12 -9.97 12.99
C LEU A 14 26.57 -11.35 13.46
N SER A 15 26.08 -11.84 14.61
CA SER A 15 26.36 -13.22 15.01
C SER A 15 25.63 -14.18 14.07
N SER A 16 26.17 -15.36 13.79
CA SER A 16 25.60 -16.28 12.81
C SER A 16 24.15 -16.63 13.08
N THR A 17 23.79 -16.91 14.34
CA THR A 17 22.42 -17.23 14.73
C THR A 17 21.56 -15.96 14.73
N GLY A 18 22.09 -14.85 15.23
CA GLY A 18 21.38 -13.57 15.28
C GLY A 18 21.09 -13.03 13.88
N LEU A 19 22.05 -13.19 12.95
CA LEU A 19 21.87 -12.75 11.57
C LEU A 19 20.73 -13.51 10.89
N PHE A 20 20.69 -14.83 11.06
CA PHE A 20 19.64 -15.66 10.46
C PHE A 20 18.28 -15.28 11.03
N SER A 21 18.16 -15.14 12.34
CA SER A 21 16.90 -14.74 12.99
C SER A 21 16.46 -13.35 12.56
N PHE A 22 17.40 -12.41 12.42
CA PHE A 22 17.12 -11.05 11.97
C PHE A 22 16.61 -11.04 10.53
N LEU A 23 17.24 -11.81 9.64
CA LEU A 23 16.82 -11.92 8.26
C LEU A 23 15.42 -12.53 8.17
N GLN A 24 15.14 -13.59 8.93
CA GLN A 24 13.81 -14.19 8.97
C GLN A 24 12.76 -13.20 9.46
N PHE A 25 13.09 -12.43 10.50
CA PHE A 25 12.21 -11.41 11.05
C PHE A 25 11.88 -10.35 9.98
N LEU A 26 12.91 -9.86 9.27
CA LEU A 26 12.70 -8.87 8.21
C LEU A 26 11.83 -9.42 7.07
N ILE A 27 12.09 -10.66 6.65
CA ILE A 27 11.31 -11.30 5.57
C ILE A 27 9.86 -11.47 6.00
N THR A 28 9.62 -11.98 7.19
CA THR A 28 8.28 -12.18 7.73
C THR A 28 7.55 -10.85 7.89
N ARG A 29 8.24 -9.86 8.46
CA ARG A 29 7.66 -8.53 8.66
C ARG A 29 7.35 -7.84 7.34
N LYS A 30 8.22 -7.98 6.34
CA LYS A 30 8.00 -7.39 5.03
C LYS A 30 6.76 -7.98 4.36
N GLY A 31 6.57 -9.30 4.45
CA GLY A 31 5.38 -9.96 3.93
C GLY A 31 4.11 -9.49 4.63
N ALA A 32 4.13 -9.40 5.95
CA ALA A 32 3.00 -8.92 6.74
C ALA A 32 2.69 -7.45 6.43
N LEU A 33 3.74 -6.64 6.30
CA LEU A 33 3.59 -5.22 5.97
C LEU A 33 3.00 -5.05 4.58
N THR A 34 3.46 -5.81 3.60
CA THR A 34 2.94 -5.75 2.24
C THR A 34 1.45 -6.12 2.22
N THR A 35 1.08 -7.17 2.95
CA THR A 35 -0.32 -7.59 3.06
C THR A 35 -1.18 -6.49 3.70
N ALA A 36 -0.68 -5.86 4.76
CA ALA A 36 -1.38 -4.77 5.43
C ALA A 36 -1.56 -3.56 4.51
N VAL A 37 -0.50 -3.18 3.79
CA VAL A 37 -0.56 -2.06 2.83
C VAL A 37 -1.57 -2.36 1.73
N ARG A 38 -1.56 -3.59 1.20
CA ARG A 38 -2.52 -4.00 0.18
C ARG A 38 -3.96 -3.87 0.68
N ALA A 39 -4.22 -4.32 1.91
CA ALA A 39 -5.56 -4.23 2.51
C ALA A 39 -6.00 -2.78 2.71
N ILE A 40 -5.10 -1.91 3.17
CA ILE A 40 -5.38 -0.50 3.36
C ILE A 40 -5.68 0.19 2.02
N LEU A 41 -4.86 -0.08 0.99
CA LEU A 41 -5.07 0.50 -0.33
C LEU A 41 -6.40 0.06 -0.93
N ARG A 42 -6.73 -1.23 -0.80
CA ARG A 42 -8.00 -1.75 -1.29
C ARG A 42 -9.18 -1.08 -0.60
N ASP A 43 -9.13 -0.98 0.72
CA ASP A 43 -10.19 -0.35 1.49
C ASP A 43 -10.36 1.11 1.07
N ARG A 44 -9.27 1.83 0.93
CA ARG A 44 -9.31 3.24 0.53
C ARG A 44 -9.89 3.40 -0.87
N MET A 45 -9.50 2.54 -1.80
CA MET A 45 -10.06 2.57 -3.16
C MET A 45 -11.55 2.28 -3.18
N LEU A 46 -12.02 1.32 -2.38
CA LEU A 46 -13.44 1.02 -2.29
C LEU A 46 -14.24 2.22 -1.76
N ILE A 47 -13.76 2.86 -0.71
CA ILE A 47 -14.41 4.02 -0.11
C ILE A 47 -14.46 5.17 -1.10
N LEU A 48 -13.35 5.48 -1.75
CA LEU A 48 -13.28 6.59 -2.70
C LEU A 48 -14.11 6.30 -3.95
N SER A 49 -14.10 5.05 -4.44
CA SER A 49 -14.94 4.67 -5.60
C SER A 49 -16.40 4.91 -5.30
N GLU A 50 -16.87 4.48 -4.13
CA GLU A 50 -18.25 4.68 -3.73
C GLU A 50 -18.61 6.17 -3.68
N GLU A 51 -17.72 6.96 -3.09
CA GLU A 51 -17.92 8.41 -2.99
C GLU A 51 -18.03 9.07 -4.38
N TYR A 52 -17.09 8.76 -5.28
CA TYR A 52 -17.07 9.37 -6.62
C TYR A 52 -18.25 8.92 -7.46
N LEU A 53 -18.60 7.64 -7.40
CA LEU A 53 -19.74 7.12 -8.17
C LEU A 53 -21.06 7.69 -7.68
N GLN A 54 -21.20 7.95 -6.38
CA GLN A 54 -22.41 8.60 -5.85
C GLN A 54 -22.53 10.04 -6.33
N LYS A 55 -21.41 10.77 -6.37
CA LYS A 55 -21.39 12.14 -6.88
C LYS A 55 -21.58 12.20 -8.40
N ASN A 56 -21.31 11.11 -9.09
CA ASN A 56 -21.36 11.00 -10.53
C ASN A 56 -20.47 12.00 -11.26
N GLU A 57 -19.40 12.45 -10.60
CA GLU A 57 -18.38 13.32 -11.17
C GLU A 57 -17.11 13.21 -10.37
N ILE A 58 -15.98 13.63 -10.96
CA ILE A 58 -14.68 13.56 -10.31
C ILE A 58 -13.84 14.77 -10.74
N THR A 59 -13.10 15.36 -9.80
CA THR A 59 -12.16 16.43 -10.13
C THR A 59 -10.87 15.82 -10.69
N LEU A 60 -10.10 16.63 -11.40
CA LEU A 60 -8.82 16.18 -11.93
C LEU A 60 -7.88 15.74 -10.79
N HIS A 61 -7.87 16.48 -9.69
CA HIS A 61 -7.05 16.15 -8.53
C HIS A 61 -7.45 14.80 -7.92
N GLU A 62 -8.75 14.56 -7.76
CA GLU A 62 -9.28 13.30 -7.25
C GLU A 62 -8.92 12.14 -8.19
N ARG A 63 -9.03 12.36 -9.49
CA ARG A 63 -8.69 11.36 -10.49
C ARG A 63 -7.21 10.98 -10.42
N ASP A 64 -6.32 11.96 -10.31
CA ASP A 64 -4.89 11.72 -10.20
C ASP A 64 -4.56 10.97 -8.91
N ASN A 65 -5.18 11.35 -7.80
CA ASN A 65 -4.99 10.67 -6.53
C ASN A 65 -5.46 9.22 -6.59
N TYR A 66 -6.61 8.98 -7.19
CA TYR A 66 -7.17 7.63 -7.33
C TYR A 66 -6.28 6.77 -8.22
N THR A 67 -5.75 7.33 -9.31
CA THR A 67 -4.81 6.63 -10.20
C THR A 67 -3.54 6.23 -9.45
N SER A 68 -3.02 7.12 -8.59
CA SER A 68 -1.85 6.81 -7.78
C SER A 68 -2.12 5.65 -6.81
N LEU A 69 -3.30 5.62 -6.20
CA LEU A 69 -3.70 4.51 -5.34
C LEU A 69 -3.79 3.19 -6.12
N TYR A 70 -4.37 3.25 -7.32
CA TYR A 70 -4.49 2.09 -8.19
C TYR A 70 -3.11 1.54 -8.56
N ASP A 71 -2.20 2.42 -8.98
CA ASP A 71 -0.84 2.02 -9.35
C ASP A 71 -0.10 1.40 -8.16
N ALA A 72 -0.25 1.99 -6.98
CA ALA A 72 0.36 1.46 -5.76
C ALA A 72 -0.20 0.08 -5.42
N TYR A 73 -1.51 -0.10 -5.57
CA TYR A 73 -2.17 -1.38 -5.30
C TYR A 73 -1.67 -2.47 -6.26
N LYS A 74 -1.54 -2.16 -7.53
CA LYS A 74 -0.99 -3.10 -8.50
C LYS A 74 0.48 -3.38 -8.22
N GLY A 75 1.22 -2.38 -7.73
CA GLY A 75 2.63 -2.53 -7.35
C GLY A 75 2.85 -3.49 -6.20
N VAL A 76 1.88 -3.63 -5.29
CA VAL A 76 1.96 -4.62 -4.20
C VAL A 76 1.21 -5.91 -4.55
N LYS A 77 1.02 -6.18 -5.84
CA LYS A 77 0.38 -7.38 -6.36
C LYS A 77 -1.06 -7.55 -5.90
N GLY A 78 -1.81 -6.44 -5.92
CA GLY A 78 -3.24 -6.49 -5.65
C GLY A 78 -3.98 -7.28 -6.72
N ASN A 79 -5.14 -7.82 -6.37
CA ASN A 79 -5.93 -8.63 -7.30
C ASN A 79 -6.66 -7.73 -8.32
N THR A 80 -7.38 -8.37 -9.25
CA THR A 80 -8.06 -7.66 -10.34
C THR A 80 -9.41 -7.08 -9.95
N PHE A 81 -9.84 -7.27 -8.71
CA PHE A 81 -11.15 -6.79 -8.25
C PHE A 81 -11.33 -5.29 -8.46
N VAL A 82 -10.27 -4.51 -8.19
CA VAL A 82 -10.33 -3.06 -8.33
C VAL A 82 -10.20 -2.56 -9.77
N ASP A 83 -9.86 -3.45 -10.72
CA ASP A 83 -9.70 -3.04 -12.11
C ASP A 83 -11.02 -2.53 -12.70
N ASP A 84 -12.12 -3.22 -12.42
CA ASP A 84 -13.43 -2.80 -12.88
C ASP A 84 -13.87 -1.50 -12.20
N LEU A 85 -13.61 -1.36 -10.91
CA LEU A 85 -13.90 -0.13 -10.18
C LEU A 85 -13.10 1.04 -10.74
N TYR A 86 -11.83 0.80 -11.05
CA TYR A 86 -10.97 1.83 -11.64
C TYR A 86 -11.53 2.31 -12.97
N LYS A 87 -11.99 1.39 -13.82
CA LYS A 87 -12.60 1.74 -15.10
C LYS A 87 -13.84 2.59 -14.91
N GLU A 88 -14.73 2.18 -14.00
CA GLU A 88 -15.95 2.93 -13.74
C GLU A 88 -15.63 4.35 -13.26
N VAL A 89 -14.65 4.50 -12.38
CA VAL A 89 -14.26 5.82 -11.87
C VAL A 89 -13.65 6.68 -12.98
N MET A 90 -12.83 6.08 -13.86
CA MET A 90 -12.19 6.82 -14.95
C MET A 90 -13.20 7.27 -16.02
N GLU A 91 -14.35 6.63 -16.08
CA GLU A 91 -15.41 7.02 -17.02
C GLU A 91 -16.28 8.18 -16.50
N LEU A 92 -16.11 8.58 -15.25
CA LEU A 92 -16.85 9.69 -14.68
C LEU A 92 -16.48 11.01 -15.35
N PRO A 93 -17.47 11.90 -15.57
CA PRO A 93 -17.18 13.21 -16.15
C PRO A 93 -16.33 14.05 -15.18
N LEU A 94 -15.40 14.80 -15.74
CA LEU A 94 -14.57 15.69 -14.95
C LEU A 94 -15.39 16.88 -14.48
N LYS A 95 -15.29 17.20 -13.20
CA LYS A 95 -15.93 18.39 -12.62
C LYS A 95 -15.12 19.61 -13.05
N LYS A 96 -15.82 20.56 -13.64
CA LYS A 96 -15.20 21.82 -14.03
C LYS A 96 -15.12 22.79 -12.87
#